data_37073d7a4c993b587d8e5c0ac67fdad1
#
_entry.id   37073d7a4c993b587d8e5c0ac67fdad1
#
_cell.length_a   1.000
_cell.length_b   1.000
_cell.length_c   1.000
_cell.angle_alpha   90.00
_cell.angle_beta   90.00
_cell.angle_gamma   90.00
#
_symmetry.space_group_name_H-M   'P 1'
#
loop_
_entity.id
_entity.type
_entity.pdbx_description
1 polymer ?
#
loop_
_entity_poly.entity_id
_entity_poly.type
_entity_poly.pdbx_seq_one_letter_code
_entity_poly.pdbx_strand_id
1 'polypeptide(L)'
;MKKQIKNALPVQTNTSLVAARGVSDESGLAQYIQTVQKIPILTAEEEYEYATQWVKNHDQNAGEKLVASHLRMVVSVAYDFKNYGIPVGDLIASGNMGLMQALQKFDPEKGFRFSTYAMFWVRAEIYETILNNWSIVKIGTSANQKRVFFNLARAKRALGIMDNNLSDDQTKQIAEYLAVPENDVKRMATRVGARDVSLNAPAHTGDEGSTDILSNLPDNRSNIEDSLERIEFRRRGYEMLRKHLDALPERDREILKARRLSDPVATLESLSQKYGISRERVRQIEERAYNKLRDAILKEAQG
;
A
#
# COMPACT_ATOMS: atom_id res chain seq x y z
N MET A 1 -9.19 29.36 11.29
CA MET A 1 -10.63 29.40 11.52
C MET A 1 -11.28 28.24 10.76
N LYS A 2 -11.54 27.12 11.44
CA LYS A 2 -12.21 25.93 10.89
C LYS A 2 -13.72 26.16 11.00
N LYS A 3 -14.42 26.40 9.89
CA LYS A 3 -15.88 26.36 9.84
C LYS A 3 -16.34 24.91 9.72
N GLN A 4 -16.96 24.42 10.78
CA GLN A 4 -17.70 23.17 10.79
C GLN A 4 -18.89 23.30 9.84
N ILE A 5 -18.95 22.42 8.83
CA ILE A 5 -20.16 22.18 8.05
C ILE A 5 -20.96 21.12 8.84
N LYS A 6 -21.78 21.59 9.78
CA LYS A 6 -22.91 20.84 10.31
C LYS A 6 -24.14 21.36 9.56
N ASN A 7 -24.73 20.51 8.75
CA ASN A 7 -26.19 20.41 8.49
C ASN A 7 -26.39 19.51 7.27
N ALA A 8 -26.32 18.19 7.52
CA ALA A 8 -26.99 17.24 6.63
C ALA A 8 -28.44 17.18 7.10
N LEU A 9 -29.34 17.84 6.37
CA LEU A 9 -30.79 17.66 6.51
C LEU A 9 -31.16 16.24 6.07
N PRO A 10 -32.12 15.58 6.75
CA PRO A 10 -32.59 14.28 6.30
C PRO A 10 -33.31 14.46 4.96
N VAL A 11 -32.75 13.88 3.92
CA VAL A 11 -33.35 13.77 2.60
C VAL A 11 -34.58 12.87 2.73
N GLN A 12 -35.76 13.43 2.79
CA GLN A 12 -36.98 12.67 2.54
C GLN A 12 -37.05 12.43 1.03
N THR A 13 -36.47 11.33 0.61
CA THR A 13 -36.60 10.84 -0.75
C THR A 13 -37.98 10.23 -0.94
N ASN A 14 -38.90 10.99 -1.46
CA ASN A 14 -40.03 10.46 -2.20
C ASN A 14 -39.50 9.94 -3.56
N THR A 15 -38.57 9.09 -3.52
CA THR A 15 -38.04 8.44 -4.73
C THR A 15 -38.42 6.99 -4.68
N SER A 16 -39.54 6.67 -5.31
CA SER A 16 -39.77 5.34 -5.90
C SER A 16 -38.75 5.01 -7.00
N LEU A 17 -37.72 5.81 -7.19
CA LEU A 17 -36.59 5.60 -8.02
C LEU A 17 -35.56 4.79 -7.19
N VAL A 18 -35.62 3.47 -7.38
CA VAL A 18 -34.55 2.56 -7.02
C VAL A 18 -34.28 2.48 -5.52
N ALA A 19 -35.24 1.99 -4.74
CA ALA A 19 -34.90 1.15 -3.63
C ALA A 19 -34.26 -0.11 -4.24
N ALA A 20 -33.03 0.01 -4.67
CA ALA A 20 -32.25 -1.05 -5.25
C ALA A 20 -32.06 -2.11 -4.16
N ARG A 21 -32.76 -3.21 -4.27
CA ARG A 21 -32.27 -4.49 -3.76
C ARG A 21 -30.83 -4.57 -4.24
N GLY A 22 -29.89 -4.73 -3.31
CA GLY A 22 -28.46 -4.52 -3.48
C GLY A 22 -27.94 -4.85 -4.87
N VAL A 23 -27.23 -3.90 -5.48
CA VAL A 23 -26.53 -3.98 -6.77
C VAL A 23 -25.49 -5.12 -6.77
N SER A 24 -25.27 -5.79 -5.65
CA SER A 24 -24.39 -6.95 -5.45
C SER A 24 -24.94 -8.28 -5.99
N ASP A 25 -26.25 -8.36 -6.28
CA ASP A 25 -26.85 -9.57 -6.84
C ASP A 25 -27.00 -9.40 -8.36
N GLU A 26 -26.63 -10.39 -9.18
CA GLU A 26 -26.69 -10.31 -10.66
C GLU A 26 -28.09 -9.92 -11.14
N SER A 27 -29.13 -10.37 -10.45
CA SER A 27 -30.52 -10.00 -10.74
C SER A 27 -30.80 -8.51 -10.45
N GLY A 28 -30.26 -7.96 -9.38
CA GLY A 28 -30.40 -6.55 -9.02
C GLY A 28 -29.66 -5.62 -9.99
N LEU A 29 -28.48 -6.01 -10.44
CA LEU A 29 -27.69 -5.28 -11.43
C LEU A 29 -28.43 -5.20 -12.78
N ALA A 30 -28.97 -6.32 -13.25
CA ALA A 30 -29.73 -6.36 -14.51
C ALA A 30 -30.96 -5.45 -14.44
N GLN A 31 -31.71 -5.47 -13.33
CA GLN A 31 -32.87 -4.62 -13.11
C GLN A 31 -32.47 -3.13 -13.08
N TYR A 32 -31.36 -2.79 -12.42
CA TYR A 32 -30.83 -1.44 -12.40
C TYR A 32 -30.50 -0.94 -13.81
N ILE A 33 -29.77 -1.74 -14.60
CA ILE A 33 -29.41 -1.39 -15.98
C ILE A 33 -30.65 -1.15 -16.83
N GLN A 34 -31.67 -2.04 -16.75
CA GLN A 34 -32.93 -1.85 -17.46
C GLN A 34 -33.64 -0.54 -17.08
N THR A 35 -33.62 -0.19 -15.78
CA THR A 35 -34.23 1.05 -15.29
C THR A 35 -33.50 2.27 -15.85
N VAL A 36 -32.16 2.26 -15.78
CA VAL A 36 -31.31 3.34 -16.31
C VAL A 36 -31.49 3.50 -17.83
N GLN A 37 -31.67 2.41 -18.57
CA GLN A 37 -31.89 2.45 -20.03
C GLN A 37 -33.23 3.11 -20.43
N LYS A 38 -34.22 3.13 -19.54
CA LYS A 38 -35.54 3.77 -19.80
C LYS A 38 -35.51 5.29 -19.61
N ILE A 39 -34.50 5.82 -18.94
CA ILE A 39 -34.38 7.26 -18.67
C ILE A 39 -34.03 7.98 -19.99
N PRO A 40 -34.76 9.03 -20.41
CA PRO A 40 -34.45 9.77 -21.61
C PRO A 40 -33.12 10.53 -21.49
N ILE A 41 -32.44 10.68 -22.61
CA ILE A 41 -31.24 11.49 -22.71
C ILE A 41 -31.67 12.93 -22.91
N LEU A 42 -31.09 13.87 -22.16
CA LEU A 42 -31.37 15.29 -22.28
C LEU A 42 -30.76 15.92 -23.53
N THR A 43 -31.46 16.88 -24.12
CA THR A 43 -30.89 17.74 -25.15
C THR A 43 -29.83 18.69 -24.54
N ALA A 44 -29.06 19.38 -25.38
CA ALA A 44 -28.06 20.32 -24.91
C ALA A 44 -28.68 21.52 -24.16
N GLU A 45 -29.85 21.93 -24.62
CA GLU A 45 -30.61 23.06 -24.05
C GLU A 45 -31.20 22.70 -22.68
N GLU A 46 -31.83 21.53 -22.56
CA GLU A 46 -32.38 21.03 -21.30
C GLU A 46 -31.24 20.77 -20.26
N GLU A 47 -30.12 20.23 -20.71
CA GLU A 47 -28.94 20.01 -19.86
C GLU A 47 -28.43 21.34 -19.28
N TYR A 48 -28.33 22.39 -20.12
CA TYR A 48 -27.91 23.72 -19.68
C TYR A 48 -28.91 24.35 -18.72
N GLU A 49 -30.21 24.20 -19.00
CA GLU A 49 -31.27 24.72 -18.15
C GLU A 49 -31.25 24.07 -16.77
N TYR A 50 -31.23 22.72 -16.67
CA TYR A 50 -31.16 22.03 -15.40
C TYR A 50 -29.84 22.30 -14.65
N ALA A 51 -28.73 22.38 -15.35
CA ALA A 51 -27.47 22.74 -14.72
C ALA A 51 -27.48 24.16 -14.16
N THR A 52 -28.09 25.11 -14.86
CA THR A 52 -28.23 26.49 -14.39
C THR A 52 -29.16 26.58 -13.18
N GLN A 53 -30.28 25.85 -13.19
CA GLN A 53 -31.20 25.77 -12.05
C GLN A 53 -30.51 25.17 -10.82
N TRP A 54 -29.71 24.13 -11.00
CA TRP A 54 -28.92 23.53 -9.94
C TRP A 54 -27.89 24.51 -9.35
N VAL A 55 -27.12 25.19 -10.19
CA VAL A 55 -26.04 26.09 -9.72
C VAL A 55 -26.61 27.37 -9.06
N LYS A 56 -27.67 27.97 -9.62
CA LYS A 56 -28.23 29.22 -9.11
C LYS A 56 -29.18 29.02 -7.96
N ASN A 57 -30.06 28.02 -8.01
CA ASN A 57 -31.18 27.85 -7.08
C ASN A 57 -31.00 26.64 -6.14
N HIS A 58 -29.96 25.82 -6.34
CA HIS A 58 -29.78 24.53 -5.66
C HIS A 58 -31.05 23.64 -5.74
N ASP A 59 -31.72 23.66 -6.90
CA ASP A 59 -32.92 22.85 -7.12
C ASP A 59 -32.54 21.36 -7.24
N GLN A 60 -32.93 20.61 -6.22
CA GLN A 60 -32.65 19.17 -6.12
C GLN A 60 -33.29 18.40 -7.27
N ASN A 61 -34.49 18.77 -7.73
CA ASN A 61 -35.16 18.10 -8.83
C ASN A 61 -34.41 18.26 -10.16
N ALA A 62 -33.85 19.46 -10.40
CA ALA A 62 -33.00 19.71 -11.57
C ALA A 62 -31.69 18.89 -11.51
N GLY A 63 -31.03 18.81 -10.34
CA GLY A 63 -29.86 18.00 -10.12
C GLY A 63 -30.13 16.52 -10.30
N GLU A 64 -31.24 16.00 -9.77
CA GLU A 64 -31.62 14.58 -9.92
C GLU A 64 -31.88 14.22 -11.39
N LYS A 65 -32.59 15.04 -12.16
CA LYS A 65 -32.82 14.83 -13.59
C LYS A 65 -31.50 14.83 -14.38
N LEU A 66 -30.61 15.77 -14.06
CA LEU A 66 -29.29 15.85 -14.71
C LEU A 66 -28.45 14.62 -14.43
N VAL A 67 -28.38 14.16 -13.17
CA VAL A 67 -27.66 12.92 -12.82
C VAL A 67 -28.31 11.70 -13.47
N ALA A 68 -29.63 11.55 -13.34
CA ALA A 68 -30.36 10.39 -13.85
C ALA A 68 -30.14 10.17 -15.35
N SER A 69 -30.16 11.24 -16.16
CA SER A 69 -29.92 11.17 -17.61
C SER A 69 -28.52 10.70 -17.98
N HIS A 70 -27.53 10.85 -17.07
CA HIS A 70 -26.13 10.47 -17.29
C HIS A 70 -25.70 9.13 -16.65
N LEU A 71 -26.61 8.43 -15.94
CA LEU A 71 -26.31 7.10 -15.36
C LEU A 71 -25.95 6.07 -16.43
N ARG A 72 -26.49 6.16 -17.63
CA ARG A 72 -26.12 5.26 -18.76
C ARG A 72 -24.65 5.38 -19.15
N MET A 73 -24.10 6.59 -19.09
CA MET A 73 -22.67 6.83 -19.34
C MET A 73 -21.82 6.16 -18.25
N VAL A 74 -22.24 6.26 -16.98
CA VAL A 74 -21.53 5.59 -15.86
C VAL A 74 -21.50 4.08 -16.08
N VAL A 75 -22.64 3.47 -16.42
CA VAL A 75 -22.71 2.03 -16.71
C VAL A 75 -21.76 1.65 -17.84
N SER A 76 -21.74 2.40 -18.94
CA SER A 76 -20.83 2.14 -20.07
C SER A 76 -19.37 2.19 -19.65
N VAL A 77 -18.98 3.24 -18.90
CA VAL A 77 -17.60 3.38 -18.40
C VAL A 77 -17.23 2.26 -17.43
N ALA A 78 -18.13 1.87 -16.52
CA ALA A 78 -17.88 0.77 -15.59
C ALA A 78 -17.63 -0.56 -16.31
N TYR A 79 -18.36 -0.85 -17.41
CA TYR A 79 -18.15 -2.05 -18.20
C TYR A 79 -16.79 -2.09 -18.90
N ASP A 80 -16.20 -0.95 -19.26
CA ASP A 80 -14.84 -0.89 -19.82
C ASP A 80 -13.79 -1.44 -18.83
N PHE A 81 -14.09 -1.40 -17.52
CA PHE A 81 -13.19 -1.84 -16.44
C PHE A 81 -13.57 -3.19 -15.82
N LYS A 82 -14.52 -3.95 -16.37
CA LYS A 82 -14.96 -5.25 -15.83
C LYS A 82 -13.83 -6.27 -15.66
N ASN A 83 -12.76 -6.17 -16.46
CA ASN A 83 -11.65 -7.13 -16.47
C ASN A 83 -10.66 -6.96 -15.29
N TYR A 84 -10.85 -5.95 -14.45
CA TYR A 84 -9.99 -5.74 -13.29
C TYR A 84 -10.38 -6.60 -12.09
N GLY A 85 -11.43 -7.44 -12.20
CA GLY A 85 -11.82 -8.42 -11.18
C GLY A 85 -12.59 -7.82 -10.00
N ILE A 86 -13.09 -6.59 -10.15
CA ILE A 86 -13.98 -5.94 -9.20
C ILE A 86 -15.42 -6.10 -9.72
N PRO A 87 -16.39 -6.37 -8.84
CA PRO A 87 -17.80 -6.45 -9.25
C PRO A 87 -18.24 -5.20 -9.99
N VAL A 88 -18.92 -5.38 -11.13
CA VAL A 88 -19.38 -4.23 -11.96
C VAL A 88 -20.31 -3.32 -11.16
N GLY A 89 -21.10 -3.89 -10.25
CA GLY A 89 -21.96 -3.12 -9.35
C GLY A 89 -21.19 -2.09 -8.52
N ASP A 90 -20.03 -2.48 -7.98
CA ASP A 90 -19.18 -1.61 -7.17
C ASP A 90 -18.54 -0.51 -8.02
N LEU A 91 -18.14 -0.85 -9.27
CA LEU A 91 -17.62 0.14 -10.22
C LEU A 91 -18.69 1.17 -10.61
N ILE A 92 -19.94 0.74 -10.78
CA ILE A 92 -21.07 1.64 -11.07
C ILE A 92 -21.35 2.53 -9.86
N ALA A 93 -21.37 1.98 -8.65
CA ALA A 93 -21.57 2.76 -7.43
C ALA A 93 -20.51 3.86 -7.28
N SER A 94 -19.23 3.50 -7.47
CA SER A 94 -18.13 4.46 -7.45
C SER A 94 -18.23 5.49 -8.58
N GLY A 95 -18.58 5.05 -9.78
CA GLY A 95 -18.82 5.97 -10.90
C GLY A 95 -19.95 6.96 -10.63
N ASN A 96 -21.03 6.52 -9.97
CA ASN A 96 -22.12 7.41 -9.54
C ASN A 96 -21.64 8.43 -8.51
N MET A 97 -20.74 8.06 -7.59
CA MET A 97 -20.11 9.03 -6.68
C MET A 97 -19.31 10.09 -7.45
N GLY A 98 -18.53 9.66 -8.44
CA GLY A 98 -17.83 10.58 -9.35
C GLY A 98 -18.77 11.51 -10.11
N LEU A 99 -19.92 11.00 -10.58
CA LEU A 99 -20.96 11.80 -11.25
C LEU A 99 -21.54 12.85 -10.32
N MET A 100 -21.80 12.52 -9.04
CA MET A 100 -22.28 13.45 -8.02
C MET A 100 -21.23 14.53 -7.71
N GLN A 101 -19.96 14.18 -7.64
CA GLN A 101 -18.87 15.15 -7.47
C GLN A 101 -18.77 16.10 -8.67
N ALA A 102 -18.96 15.57 -9.88
CA ALA A 102 -19.01 16.39 -11.08
C ALA A 102 -20.14 17.41 -11.03
N LEU A 103 -21.36 17.00 -10.61
CA LEU A 103 -22.51 17.89 -10.48
C LEU A 103 -22.23 19.06 -9.53
N GLN A 104 -21.58 18.80 -8.39
CA GLN A 104 -21.27 19.83 -7.39
C GLN A 104 -20.27 20.87 -7.89
N LYS A 105 -19.41 20.52 -8.85
CA LYS A 105 -18.33 21.38 -9.33
C LYS A 105 -18.52 21.87 -10.76
N PHE A 106 -19.63 21.49 -11.38
CA PHE A 106 -19.92 21.87 -12.76
C PHE A 106 -20.31 23.33 -12.87
N ASP A 107 -19.78 23.99 -13.87
CA ASP A 107 -20.10 25.38 -14.21
C ASP A 107 -20.63 25.43 -15.65
N PRO A 108 -21.93 25.65 -15.83
CA PRO A 108 -22.55 25.70 -17.16
C PRO A 108 -22.15 26.91 -17.99
N GLU A 109 -21.63 28.00 -17.37
CA GLU A 109 -21.24 29.20 -18.09
C GLU A 109 -19.95 29.02 -18.92
N LYS A 110 -19.19 27.94 -18.65
CA LYS A 110 -17.98 27.60 -19.43
C LYS A 110 -18.26 27.03 -20.82
N GLY A 111 -19.50 26.80 -21.16
CA GLY A 111 -19.90 26.34 -22.51
C GLY A 111 -19.59 24.88 -22.85
N PHE A 112 -19.14 24.06 -21.89
CA PHE A 112 -18.90 22.64 -22.09
C PHE A 112 -20.13 21.82 -21.68
N ARG A 113 -20.33 20.66 -22.35
CA ARG A 113 -21.35 19.69 -21.97
C ARG A 113 -21.04 19.06 -20.63
N PHE A 114 -22.07 18.85 -19.79
CA PHE A 114 -21.93 18.17 -18.52
C PHE A 114 -21.35 16.76 -18.67
N SER A 115 -21.79 16.01 -19.68
CA SER A 115 -21.28 14.67 -19.99
C SER A 115 -19.76 14.64 -20.17
N THR A 116 -19.19 15.63 -20.88
CA THR A 116 -17.74 15.73 -21.11
C THR A 116 -16.98 15.97 -19.80
N TYR A 117 -17.49 16.86 -18.98
CA TYR A 117 -16.89 17.16 -17.68
C TYR A 117 -17.04 15.98 -16.69
N ALA A 118 -18.23 15.40 -16.59
CA ALA A 118 -18.53 14.29 -15.72
C ALA A 118 -17.72 13.04 -16.02
N MET A 119 -17.42 12.78 -17.29
CA MET A 119 -16.60 11.63 -17.71
C MET A 119 -15.25 11.55 -17.00
N PHE A 120 -14.59 12.70 -16.79
CA PHE A 120 -13.32 12.75 -16.07
C PHE A 120 -13.45 12.35 -14.60
N TRP A 121 -14.50 12.83 -13.94
CA TRP A 121 -14.78 12.50 -12.53
C TRP A 121 -15.16 11.03 -12.35
N VAL A 122 -16.04 10.54 -13.21
CA VAL A 122 -16.46 9.13 -13.21
C VAL A 122 -15.26 8.20 -13.38
N ARG A 123 -14.40 8.46 -14.37
CA ARG A 123 -13.18 7.68 -14.57
C ARG A 123 -12.21 7.78 -13.41
N ALA A 124 -12.02 8.97 -12.85
CA ALA A 124 -11.12 9.19 -11.72
C ALA A 124 -11.54 8.35 -10.52
N GLU A 125 -12.84 8.37 -10.18
CA GLU A 125 -13.38 7.62 -9.05
C GLU A 125 -13.31 6.10 -9.27
N ILE A 126 -13.63 5.63 -10.48
CA ILE A 126 -13.48 4.22 -10.85
C ILE A 126 -12.01 3.79 -10.75
N TYR A 127 -11.05 4.59 -11.24
CA TYR A 127 -9.64 4.29 -11.15
C TYR A 127 -9.17 4.19 -9.68
N GLU A 128 -9.63 5.09 -8.83
CA GLU A 128 -9.28 5.07 -7.41
C GLU A 128 -9.86 3.82 -6.72
N THR A 129 -11.09 3.48 -7.01
CA THR A 129 -11.74 2.27 -6.51
C THR A 129 -11.01 1.00 -6.95
N ILE A 130 -10.59 0.92 -8.23
CA ILE A 130 -9.81 -0.21 -8.72
C ILE A 130 -8.48 -0.34 -7.94
N LEU A 131 -7.73 0.74 -7.79
CA LEU A 131 -6.44 0.70 -7.10
C LEU A 131 -6.55 0.37 -5.61
N ASN A 132 -7.66 0.77 -4.97
CA ASN A 132 -7.89 0.50 -3.56
C ASN A 132 -8.36 -0.94 -3.29
N ASN A 133 -9.09 -1.55 -4.25
CA ASN A 133 -9.71 -2.87 -4.09
C ASN A 133 -9.00 -4.00 -4.88
N TRP A 134 -7.93 -3.69 -5.62
CA TRP A 134 -7.19 -4.69 -6.40
C TRP A 134 -6.51 -5.74 -5.55
N SER A 135 -5.92 -5.32 -4.42
CA SER A 135 -5.16 -6.17 -3.51
C SER A 135 -5.32 -5.66 -2.07
N ILE A 136 -5.20 -6.56 -1.09
CA ILE A 136 -5.17 -6.23 0.34
C ILE A 136 -4.06 -5.22 0.65
N VAL A 137 -2.93 -5.32 -0.04
CA VAL A 137 -1.82 -4.36 0.05
C VAL A 137 -2.01 -3.26 -0.99
N LYS A 138 -2.16 -2.02 -0.54
CA LYS A 138 -2.37 -0.86 -1.42
C LYS A 138 -1.31 -0.75 -2.52
N ILE A 139 -1.76 -0.67 -3.76
CA ILE A 139 -0.94 -0.59 -4.97
C ILE A 139 -1.09 0.79 -5.61
N GLY A 140 -0.04 1.27 -6.29
CA GLY A 140 -0.14 2.46 -7.14
C GLY A 140 -0.26 3.78 -6.37
N THR A 141 0.61 4.01 -5.40
CA THR A 141 0.64 5.26 -4.61
C THR A 141 1.15 6.46 -5.41
N SER A 142 2.03 6.27 -6.40
CA SER A 142 2.57 7.35 -7.23
C SER A 142 1.88 7.45 -8.60
N ALA A 143 1.95 8.62 -9.24
CA ALA A 143 1.39 8.84 -10.57
C ALA A 143 2.01 7.90 -11.62
N ASN A 144 3.30 7.63 -11.54
CA ASN A 144 4.00 6.69 -12.44
C ASN A 144 3.49 5.26 -12.26
N GLN A 145 3.32 4.81 -11.01
CA GLN A 145 2.79 3.48 -10.72
C GLN A 145 1.35 3.31 -11.22
N LYS A 146 0.50 4.32 -11.05
CA LYS A 146 -0.86 4.34 -11.63
C LYS A 146 -0.82 4.22 -13.15
N ARG A 147 0.08 4.98 -13.82
CA ARG A 147 0.27 4.92 -15.27
C ARG A 147 0.68 3.53 -15.72
N VAL A 148 1.65 2.90 -15.05
CA VAL A 148 2.08 1.54 -15.35
C VAL A 148 0.93 0.56 -15.16
N PHE A 149 0.22 0.60 -14.01
CA PHE A 149 -0.86 -0.32 -13.69
C PHE A 149 -1.92 -0.40 -14.81
N PHE A 150 -2.42 0.74 -15.26
CA PHE A 150 -3.48 0.77 -16.27
C PHE A 150 -3.00 0.55 -17.71
N ASN A 151 -1.72 0.81 -17.99
CA ASN A 151 -1.20 0.73 -19.35
C ASN A 151 -0.24 -0.45 -19.60
N LEU A 152 0.16 -1.22 -18.57
CA LEU A 152 1.12 -2.32 -18.72
C LEU A 152 0.67 -3.35 -19.76
N ALA A 153 -0.58 -3.80 -19.70
CA ALA A 153 -1.11 -4.76 -20.65
C ALA A 153 -1.19 -4.22 -22.10
N ARG A 154 -1.47 -2.92 -22.24
CA ARG A 154 -1.47 -2.24 -23.55
C ARG A 154 -0.05 -2.10 -24.08
N ALA A 155 0.91 -1.71 -23.22
CA ALA A 155 2.31 -1.58 -23.61
C ALA A 155 2.90 -2.93 -24.03
N LYS A 156 2.66 -4.00 -23.26
CA LYS A 156 3.07 -5.36 -23.63
C LYS A 156 2.56 -5.77 -25.01
N ARG A 157 1.28 -5.55 -25.28
CA ARG A 157 0.68 -5.88 -26.60
C ARG A 157 1.28 -5.04 -27.73
N ALA A 158 1.51 -3.75 -27.51
CA ALA A 158 2.10 -2.86 -28.51
C ALA A 158 3.55 -3.23 -28.85
N LEU A 159 4.31 -3.75 -27.88
CA LEU A 159 5.70 -4.17 -28.01
C LEU A 159 5.86 -5.67 -28.39
N GLY A 160 4.74 -6.41 -28.54
CA GLY A 160 4.78 -7.83 -28.86
C GLY A 160 5.31 -8.73 -27.74
N ILE A 161 5.29 -8.26 -26.48
CA ILE A 161 5.78 -9.00 -25.31
C ILE A 161 4.66 -9.88 -24.78
N MET A 162 4.82 -11.21 -24.87
CA MET A 162 3.83 -12.18 -24.40
C MET A 162 4.15 -12.73 -23.00
N ASP A 163 5.40 -12.59 -22.55
CA ASP A 163 5.89 -13.17 -21.30
C ASP A 163 5.32 -12.49 -20.08
N ASN A 164 5.01 -13.29 -19.04
CA ASN A 164 4.63 -12.78 -17.72
C ASN A 164 5.82 -12.24 -16.96
N ASN A 165 6.99 -12.87 -17.07
CA ASN A 165 8.24 -12.42 -16.49
C ASN A 165 8.98 -11.53 -17.47
N LEU A 166 9.13 -10.26 -17.13
CA LEU A 166 9.82 -9.27 -17.95
C LEU A 166 11.33 -9.39 -17.82
N SER A 167 12.05 -9.47 -18.94
CA SER A 167 13.50 -9.30 -18.96
C SER A 167 13.87 -7.84 -18.69
N ASP A 168 15.14 -7.58 -18.37
CA ASP A 168 15.62 -6.21 -18.13
C ASP A 168 15.47 -5.33 -19.38
N ASP A 169 15.70 -5.89 -20.58
CA ASP A 169 15.54 -5.14 -21.84
C ASP A 169 14.07 -4.85 -22.15
N GLN A 170 13.17 -5.80 -21.91
CA GLN A 170 11.72 -5.58 -22.06
C GLN A 170 11.21 -4.53 -21.07
N THR A 171 11.76 -4.54 -19.85
CA THR A 171 11.41 -3.53 -18.83
C THR A 171 11.81 -2.12 -19.28
N LYS A 172 12.99 -1.96 -19.89
CA LYS A 172 13.44 -0.68 -20.47
C LYS A 172 12.54 -0.21 -21.59
N GLN A 173 12.21 -1.10 -22.54
CA GLN A 173 11.29 -0.77 -23.63
C GLN A 173 9.92 -0.29 -23.13
N ILE A 174 9.36 -0.97 -22.11
CA ILE A 174 8.09 -0.57 -21.49
C ILE A 174 8.25 0.78 -20.77
N ALA A 175 9.36 0.99 -20.06
CA ALA A 175 9.64 2.23 -19.34
C ALA A 175 9.72 3.43 -20.29
N GLU A 176 10.41 3.27 -21.42
CA GLU A 176 10.49 4.28 -22.49
C GLU A 176 9.10 4.53 -23.11
N TYR A 177 8.36 3.46 -23.47
CA TYR A 177 7.04 3.58 -24.07
C TYR A 177 6.04 4.32 -23.17
N LEU A 178 6.09 4.07 -21.85
CA LEU A 178 5.21 4.70 -20.87
C LEU A 178 5.76 6.02 -20.30
N ALA A 179 7.01 6.39 -20.63
CA ALA A 179 7.73 7.53 -20.05
C ALA A 179 7.71 7.49 -18.51
N VAL A 180 8.18 6.38 -17.92
CA VAL A 180 8.24 6.13 -16.47
C VAL A 180 9.59 5.51 -16.10
N PRO A 181 10.04 5.63 -14.84
CA PRO A 181 11.26 4.98 -14.37
C PRO A 181 11.17 3.44 -14.47
N GLU A 182 12.28 2.77 -14.84
CA GLU A 182 12.34 1.29 -14.93
C GLU A 182 11.98 0.60 -13.61
N ASN A 183 12.40 1.17 -12.47
CA ASN A 183 12.10 0.62 -11.15
C ASN A 183 10.60 0.54 -10.86
N ASP A 184 9.81 1.52 -11.34
CA ASP A 184 8.35 1.50 -11.19
C ASP A 184 7.74 0.42 -12.05
N VAL A 185 8.26 0.18 -13.27
CA VAL A 185 7.82 -0.91 -14.15
C VAL A 185 8.11 -2.27 -13.50
N LYS A 186 9.34 -2.51 -13.01
CA LYS A 186 9.72 -3.76 -12.33
C LYS A 186 8.80 -4.05 -11.14
N ARG A 187 8.63 -3.07 -10.24
CA ARG A 187 7.78 -3.21 -9.05
C ARG A 187 6.32 -3.51 -9.40
N MET A 188 5.79 -2.80 -10.41
CA MET A 188 4.40 -2.98 -10.80
C MET A 188 4.17 -4.27 -11.56
N ALA A 189 5.09 -4.69 -12.44
CA ALA A 189 4.98 -5.95 -13.18
C ALA A 189 4.90 -7.16 -12.24
N THR A 190 5.72 -7.19 -11.19
CA THR A 190 5.69 -8.25 -10.17
C THR A 190 4.36 -8.28 -9.41
N ARG A 191 3.82 -7.10 -9.06
CA ARG A 191 2.56 -7.00 -8.27
C ARG A 191 1.31 -7.27 -9.10
N VAL A 192 1.27 -6.80 -10.35
CA VAL A 192 0.11 -6.99 -11.24
C VAL A 192 0.03 -8.42 -11.77
N GLY A 193 1.18 -9.10 -11.89
CA GLY A 193 1.26 -10.48 -12.37
C GLY A 193 0.75 -11.52 -11.37
N ALA A 194 0.70 -11.22 -10.07
CA ALA A 194 0.25 -12.13 -9.02
C ALA A 194 -0.92 -11.48 -8.25
N ARG A 195 -2.08 -12.14 -8.25
CA ARG A 195 -3.19 -11.77 -7.36
C ARG A 195 -2.97 -12.35 -5.97
N ASP A 196 -3.65 -11.77 -4.98
CA ASP A 196 -3.69 -12.32 -3.62
C ASP A 196 -4.21 -13.75 -3.65
N VAL A 197 -3.49 -14.66 -3.00
CA VAL A 197 -3.86 -16.08 -2.92
C VAL A 197 -4.57 -16.33 -1.59
N SER A 198 -5.69 -17.05 -1.63
CA SER A 198 -6.37 -17.46 -0.41
C SER A 198 -5.57 -18.55 0.30
N LEU A 199 -5.17 -18.28 1.54
CA LEU A 199 -4.48 -19.27 2.39
C LEU A 199 -5.38 -20.43 2.83
N ASN A 200 -6.71 -20.23 2.78
CA ASN A 200 -7.69 -21.29 3.08
C ASN A 200 -7.98 -22.18 1.87
N ALA A 201 -7.33 -21.93 0.74
CA ALA A 201 -7.46 -22.82 -0.40
C ALA A 201 -6.74 -24.16 -0.11
N PRO A 202 -7.28 -25.30 -0.59
CA PRO A 202 -6.63 -26.59 -0.43
C PRO A 202 -5.27 -26.60 -1.12
N ALA A 203 -4.25 -27.14 -0.47
CA ALA A 203 -2.88 -27.20 -0.97
C ALA A 203 -2.74 -28.08 -2.23
N HIS A 204 -3.60 -29.12 -2.35
CA HIS A 204 -3.67 -30.01 -3.49
C HIS A 204 -5.11 -30.15 -3.98
N THR A 205 -5.32 -29.97 -5.27
CA THR A 205 -6.61 -30.22 -5.93
C THR A 205 -6.78 -31.72 -6.15
N GLY A 206 -7.70 -32.35 -5.43
CA GLY A 206 -8.09 -33.74 -5.71
C GLY A 206 -8.13 -34.72 -4.53
N ASP A 207 -7.74 -34.32 -3.34
CA ASP A 207 -7.77 -35.18 -2.15
C ASP A 207 -8.86 -34.71 -1.18
N GLU A 208 -9.82 -35.57 -0.88
CA GLU A 208 -10.77 -35.38 0.24
C GLU A 208 -9.96 -35.50 1.55
N GLY A 209 -9.57 -34.36 2.11
CA GLY A 209 -8.70 -34.26 3.29
C GLY A 209 -7.46 -33.41 3.09
N SER A 210 -7.36 -32.71 1.94
CA SER A 210 -6.26 -31.80 1.65
C SER A 210 -6.16 -30.70 2.73
N THR A 211 -4.97 -30.59 3.34
CA THR A 211 -4.63 -29.51 4.27
C THR A 211 -4.61 -28.18 3.55
N ASP A 212 -5.06 -27.12 4.22
CA ASP A 212 -5.03 -25.75 3.68
C ASP A 212 -3.57 -25.29 3.47
N ILE A 213 -3.37 -24.33 2.53
CA ILE A 213 -2.08 -23.68 2.33
C ILE A 213 -1.56 -23.08 3.64
N LEU A 214 -2.46 -22.53 4.47
CA LEU A 214 -2.12 -21.96 5.77
C LEU A 214 -1.41 -22.95 6.69
N SER A 215 -1.87 -24.21 6.74
CA SER A 215 -1.30 -25.26 7.58
C SER A 215 0.11 -25.69 7.17
N ASN A 216 0.48 -25.44 5.91
CA ASN A 216 1.80 -25.77 5.36
C ASN A 216 2.80 -24.61 5.47
N LEU A 217 2.38 -23.44 5.93
CA LEU A 217 3.29 -22.31 6.09
C LEU A 217 4.21 -22.54 7.30
N PRO A 218 5.53 -22.50 7.13
CA PRO A 218 6.46 -22.61 8.25
C PRO A 218 6.37 -21.36 9.14
N ASP A 219 6.39 -21.58 10.44
CA ASP A 219 6.52 -20.47 11.39
C ASP A 219 7.96 -19.93 11.32
N ASN A 220 8.08 -18.64 11.01
CA ASN A 220 9.38 -17.95 10.95
C ASN A 220 9.91 -17.55 12.35
N ARG A 221 9.22 -17.89 13.41
CA ARG A 221 9.75 -17.69 14.75
C ARG A 221 10.96 -18.58 14.94
N SER A 222 12.03 -18.01 15.55
CA SER A 222 13.22 -18.79 15.87
C SER A 222 12.80 -20.01 16.70
N ASN A 223 13.30 -21.18 16.33
CA ASN A 223 13.09 -22.43 17.09
C ASN A 223 13.48 -22.18 18.56
N ILE A 224 12.71 -22.78 19.47
CA ILE A 224 12.99 -22.66 20.93
C ILE A 224 14.40 -23.14 21.22
N GLU A 225 14.84 -24.21 20.54
CA GLU A 225 16.18 -24.77 20.65
C GLU A 225 17.25 -23.75 20.28
N ASP A 226 17.16 -23.11 19.09
CA ASP A 226 18.08 -22.06 18.65
C ASP A 226 18.10 -20.86 19.60
N SER A 227 16.94 -20.54 20.16
CA SER A 227 16.82 -19.44 21.13
C SER A 227 17.50 -19.77 22.45
N LEU A 228 17.33 -21.00 22.94
CA LEU A 228 17.95 -21.50 24.15
C LEU A 228 19.47 -21.60 23.97
N GLU A 229 19.94 -22.16 22.86
CA GLU A 229 21.36 -22.22 22.52
C GLU A 229 22.02 -20.84 22.53
N ARG A 230 21.37 -19.83 21.90
CA ARG A 230 21.87 -18.45 21.92
C ARG A 230 21.90 -17.82 23.32
N ILE A 231 20.92 -18.18 24.17
CA ILE A 231 20.89 -17.71 25.56
C ILE A 231 22.02 -18.36 26.37
N GLU A 232 22.20 -19.68 26.23
CA GLU A 232 23.26 -20.40 26.90
C GLU A 232 24.64 -19.96 26.45
N PHE A 233 24.85 -19.80 25.14
CA PHE A 233 26.10 -19.31 24.57
C PHE A 233 26.46 -17.92 25.14
N ARG A 234 25.49 -17.03 25.17
CA ARG A 234 25.68 -15.69 25.78
C ARG A 234 25.99 -15.78 27.26
N ARG A 235 25.28 -16.63 28.01
CA ARG A 235 25.51 -16.80 29.45
C ARG A 235 26.92 -17.33 29.72
N ARG A 236 27.35 -18.37 29.03
CA ARG A 236 28.74 -18.89 29.13
C ARG A 236 29.78 -17.83 28.78
N GLY A 237 29.54 -17.08 27.70
CA GLY A 237 30.41 -15.97 27.32
C GLY A 237 30.51 -14.88 28.39
N TYR A 238 29.40 -14.52 29.04
CA TYR A 238 29.40 -13.56 30.16
C TYR A 238 30.12 -14.11 31.41
N GLU A 239 29.93 -15.38 31.73
CA GLU A 239 30.60 -16.02 32.87
C GLU A 239 32.12 -16.05 32.65
N MET A 240 32.59 -16.48 31.45
CA MET A 240 34.02 -16.45 31.09
C MET A 240 34.58 -15.02 31.11
N LEU A 241 33.86 -14.06 30.52
CA LEU A 241 34.26 -12.66 30.50
C LEU A 241 34.42 -12.13 31.93
N ARG A 242 33.46 -12.38 32.82
CA ARG A 242 33.50 -11.94 34.21
C ARG A 242 34.67 -12.56 34.97
N LYS A 243 34.86 -13.88 34.84
CA LYS A 243 35.94 -14.61 35.48
C LYS A 243 37.32 -14.03 35.14
N HIS A 244 37.59 -13.82 33.87
CA HIS A 244 38.87 -13.31 33.40
C HIS A 244 39.03 -11.81 33.60
N LEU A 245 37.94 -11.07 33.60
CA LEU A 245 37.94 -9.63 33.94
C LEU A 245 38.31 -9.40 35.39
N ASP A 246 37.81 -10.24 36.31
CA ASP A 246 38.11 -10.16 37.73
C ASP A 246 39.54 -10.61 38.06
N ALA A 247 40.17 -11.37 37.19
CA ALA A 247 41.60 -11.76 37.32
C ALA A 247 42.58 -10.65 36.88
N LEU A 248 42.10 -9.56 36.25
CA LEU A 248 42.93 -8.41 35.92
C LEU A 248 43.22 -7.53 37.10
N PRO A 249 44.37 -6.79 37.16
CA PRO A 249 44.61 -5.74 38.15
C PRO A 249 43.49 -4.74 38.15
N GLU A 250 43.10 -4.27 39.34
CA GLU A 250 41.93 -3.41 39.54
C GLU A 250 41.90 -2.18 38.62
N ARG A 251 43.07 -1.53 38.48
CA ARG A 251 43.22 -0.36 37.63
C ARG A 251 42.99 -0.69 36.13
N ASP A 252 43.57 -1.80 35.64
CA ASP A 252 43.45 -2.22 34.24
C ASP A 252 42.00 -2.63 33.94
N ARG A 253 41.35 -3.31 34.89
CA ARG A 253 39.93 -3.70 34.82
C ARG A 253 38.99 -2.50 34.75
N GLU A 254 39.20 -1.49 35.58
CA GLU A 254 38.37 -0.28 35.58
C GLU A 254 38.52 0.51 34.28
N ILE A 255 39.74 0.68 33.77
CA ILE A 255 39.99 1.34 32.47
C ILE A 255 39.31 0.56 31.34
N LEU A 256 39.45 -0.76 31.34
CA LEU A 256 38.82 -1.60 30.28
C LEU A 256 37.28 -1.55 30.37
N LYS A 257 36.69 -1.64 31.57
CA LYS A 257 35.25 -1.51 31.76
C LYS A 257 34.74 -0.16 31.28
N ALA A 258 35.36 0.94 31.67
CA ALA A 258 34.94 2.29 31.31
C ALA A 258 35.07 2.56 29.79
N ARG A 259 36.00 1.89 29.10
CA ARG A 259 36.28 2.12 27.69
C ARG A 259 35.52 1.19 26.74
N ARG A 260 35.18 -0.03 27.17
CA ARG A 260 34.61 -1.05 26.32
C ARG A 260 33.26 -1.60 26.75
N LEU A 261 32.92 -1.48 28.02
CA LEU A 261 31.74 -2.14 28.59
C LEU A 261 30.74 -1.16 29.21
N SER A 262 31.06 0.14 29.28
CA SER A 262 30.18 1.16 29.85
C SER A 262 29.49 1.96 28.72
N ASP A 263 28.25 2.34 28.98
CA ASP A 263 27.50 3.28 28.18
C ASP A 263 27.06 4.47 29.07
N PRO A 264 27.49 5.68 28.75
CA PRO A 264 28.36 6.12 27.65
C PRO A 264 29.85 5.72 27.86
N VAL A 265 30.56 5.51 26.74
CA VAL A 265 31.99 5.16 26.75
C VAL A 265 32.82 6.32 27.26
N ALA A 266 33.67 6.07 28.29
CA ALA A 266 34.56 7.11 28.83
C ALA A 266 35.63 7.53 27.81
N THR A 267 35.99 8.81 27.77
CA THR A 267 37.05 9.32 26.86
C THR A 267 38.43 9.03 27.46
N LEU A 268 39.46 8.91 26.57
CA LEU A 268 40.85 8.77 27.04
C LEU A 268 41.29 9.94 27.90
N GLU A 269 40.74 11.12 27.66
CA GLU A 269 41.03 12.34 28.38
C GLU A 269 40.46 12.30 29.80
N SER A 270 39.21 11.90 29.98
CA SER A 270 38.59 11.78 31.31
C SER A 270 39.31 10.77 32.18
N LEU A 271 39.72 9.63 31.59
CA LEU A 271 40.51 8.61 32.32
C LEU A 271 41.95 9.05 32.60
N SER A 272 42.57 9.81 31.70
CA SER A 272 43.87 10.42 31.89
C SER A 272 43.86 11.37 33.11
N GLN A 273 42.83 12.20 33.25
CA GLN A 273 42.65 13.09 34.41
C GLN A 273 42.37 12.31 35.68
N LYS A 274 41.47 11.30 35.63
CA LYS A 274 41.10 10.48 36.80
C LYS A 274 42.29 9.74 37.41
N TYR A 275 43.19 9.22 36.58
CA TYR A 275 44.33 8.40 37.02
C TYR A 275 45.67 9.13 37.06
N GLY A 276 45.72 10.40 36.65
CA GLY A 276 46.95 11.21 36.62
C GLY A 276 48.04 10.69 35.67
N ILE A 277 47.65 10.09 34.53
CA ILE A 277 48.57 9.51 33.55
C ILE A 277 48.27 10.07 32.16
N SER A 278 49.26 9.96 31.26
CA SER A 278 49.07 10.43 29.88
C SER A 278 47.99 9.63 29.13
N ARG A 279 47.31 10.26 28.15
CA ARG A 279 46.30 9.62 27.30
C ARG A 279 46.86 8.38 26.59
N GLU A 280 48.12 8.48 26.12
CA GLU A 280 48.79 7.34 25.48
C GLU A 280 49.03 6.18 26.45
N ARG A 281 49.30 6.49 27.70
CA ARG A 281 49.44 5.48 28.74
C ARG A 281 48.12 4.78 29.06
N VAL A 282 46.99 5.49 29.05
CA VAL A 282 45.65 4.90 29.18
C VAL A 282 45.41 3.94 28.01
N ARG A 283 45.71 4.34 26.77
CA ARG A 283 45.57 3.49 25.55
C ARG A 283 46.41 2.22 25.64
N GLN A 284 47.67 2.33 26.10
CA GLN A 284 48.56 1.17 26.27
C GLN A 284 48.06 0.19 27.33
N ILE A 285 47.48 0.70 28.43
CA ILE A 285 46.87 -0.11 29.48
C ILE A 285 45.61 -0.83 28.90
N GLU A 286 44.73 -0.09 28.22
CA GLU A 286 43.53 -0.64 27.58
C GLU A 286 43.90 -1.80 26.64
N GLU A 287 44.86 -1.58 25.75
CA GLU A 287 45.30 -2.58 24.77
C GLU A 287 45.95 -3.81 25.43
N ARG A 288 46.77 -3.60 26.42
CA ARG A 288 47.39 -4.69 27.18
C ARG A 288 46.34 -5.51 27.94
N ALA A 289 45.40 -4.85 28.60
CA ALA A 289 44.32 -5.50 29.34
C ALA A 289 43.42 -6.29 28.40
N TYR A 290 43.08 -5.72 27.25
CA TYR A 290 42.27 -6.36 26.24
C TYR A 290 42.94 -7.60 25.66
N ASN A 291 44.24 -7.54 25.32
CA ASN A 291 44.97 -8.68 24.79
C ASN A 291 45.11 -9.80 25.83
N LYS A 292 45.40 -9.48 27.10
CA LYS A 292 45.41 -10.47 28.20
C LYS A 292 44.06 -11.15 28.36
N LEU A 293 42.98 -10.39 28.33
CA LEU A 293 41.61 -10.91 28.44
C LEU A 293 41.27 -11.82 27.28
N ARG A 294 41.54 -11.37 26.05
CA ARG A 294 41.33 -12.14 24.82
C ARG A 294 42.07 -13.48 24.86
N ASP A 295 43.35 -13.46 25.16
CA ASP A 295 44.18 -14.64 25.17
C ASP A 295 43.78 -15.65 26.28
N ALA A 296 43.32 -15.17 27.41
CA ALA A 296 42.78 -15.99 28.50
C ALA A 296 41.44 -16.66 28.10
N ILE A 297 40.54 -15.91 27.47
CA ILE A 297 39.24 -16.43 26.99
C ILE A 297 39.48 -17.45 25.86
N LEU A 298 40.37 -17.17 24.90
CA LEU A 298 40.68 -18.11 23.82
C LEU A 298 41.29 -19.43 24.33
N LYS A 299 42.13 -19.39 25.35
CA LYS A 299 42.67 -20.60 25.98
C LYS A 299 41.60 -21.45 26.64
N GLU A 300 40.65 -20.82 27.35
CA GLU A 300 39.55 -21.53 28.02
C GLU A 300 38.52 -22.07 27.03
N ALA A 301 38.31 -21.38 25.87
CA ALA A 301 37.41 -21.82 24.81
C ALA A 301 37.93 -22.98 23.97
N GLN A 302 39.26 -23.23 23.98
CA GLN A 302 39.92 -24.31 23.22
C GLN A 302 40.21 -25.58 24.07
N GLY A 303 40.04 -25.50 25.37
CA GLY A 303 40.21 -26.62 26.30
C GLY A 303 38.86 -27.12 26.80
#